data_cee0211d83e3635aa36bcb5a337dbd27
#
_entry.id   cee0211d83e3635aa36bcb5a337dbd27
#
_cell.length_a   1.000
_cell.length_b   1.000
_cell.length_c   1.000
_cell.angle_alpha   90.00
_cell.angle_beta   90.00
_cell.angle_gamma   90.00
#
_symmetry.space_group_name_H-M   'P 1'
#
loop_
_entity.id
_entity.type
_entity.pdbx_description
1 polymer ?
#
loop_
_entity_poly.entity_id
_entity_poly.type
_entity_poly.pdbx_seq_one_letter_code
_entity_poly.pdbx_strand_id
1 'polypeptide(L)'
;MRRPALILVLAALMTSQALAASKPAPTTTVADARDPATLIAVLAGLGAKAEIAKPPTPGKVQVDVQTPGGGFGLQFVECDATGKVCRGVVFSTAFDRKGATLTQVNAFNRRSAVCRGYLGDDFRPSLVYSALLSPRLNAEDLKQHVGVWQGCLGDFSAFTTDPTAYLLAGER
;
A
#
# COMPACT_ATOMS: atom_id res chain seq x y z
N MET A 1 97.06 -4.42 9.12
CA MET A 1 95.89 -4.22 8.21
C MET A 1 94.66 -4.87 8.86
N ARG A 2 93.82 -4.08 9.50
CA ARG A 2 92.64 -4.58 10.19
C ARG A 2 91.38 -4.12 9.41
N ARG A 3 90.55 -5.07 8.96
CA ARG A 3 89.25 -4.85 8.30
C ARG A 3 88.19 -4.75 9.38
N PRO A 4 87.30 -3.76 9.37
CA PRO A 4 86.13 -3.75 10.22
C PRO A 4 84.99 -4.53 9.57
N ALA A 5 84.34 -5.37 10.36
CA ALA A 5 83.11 -6.09 9.99
C ALA A 5 81.90 -5.17 10.10
N LEU A 6 81.14 -5.11 9.03
CA LEU A 6 79.85 -4.37 8.94
C LEU A 6 78.73 -5.28 9.43
N ILE A 7 78.09 -4.96 10.54
CA ILE A 7 76.92 -5.68 11.07
C ILE A 7 75.67 -5.01 10.49
N LEU A 8 74.99 -5.76 9.61
CA LEU A 8 73.67 -5.34 9.09
C LEU A 8 72.59 -5.76 10.10
N VAL A 9 71.93 -4.80 10.71
CA VAL A 9 70.75 -5.01 11.56
C VAL A 9 69.51 -4.97 10.65
N LEU A 10 68.87 -6.11 10.41
CA LEU A 10 67.58 -6.18 9.74
C LEU A 10 66.48 -5.87 10.76
N ALA A 11 65.86 -4.71 10.65
CA ALA A 11 64.60 -4.36 11.40
C ALA A 11 63.41 -4.97 10.69
N ALA A 12 62.81 -5.99 11.29
CA ALA A 12 61.52 -6.56 10.81
C ALA A 12 60.37 -5.66 11.21
N LEU A 13 59.76 -4.96 10.23
CA LEU A 13 58.51 -4.24 10.44
C LEU A 13 57.35 -5.26 10.46
N MET A 14 56.78 -5.54 11.62
CA MET A 14 55.53 -6.27 11.75
C MET A 14 54.36 -5.31 11.47
N THR A 15 53.80 -5.38 10.26
CA THR A 15 52.52 -4.69 9.93
C THR A 15 51.36 -5.46 10.53
N SER A 16 50.79 -4.97 11.64
CA SER A 16 49.54 -5.46 12.20
C SER A 16 48.40 -5.10 11.25
N GLN A 17 47.87 -6.05 10.49
CA GLN A 17 46.62 -5.88 9.74
C GLN A 17 45.47 -5.95 10.74
N ALA A 18 44.83 -4.81 11.03
CA ALA A 18 43.57 -4.74 11.77
C ALA A 18 42.46 -5.35 10.86
N LEU A 19 41.94 -6.52 11.25
CA LEU A 19 40.69 -7.05 10.67
C LEU A 19 39.58 -6.07 10.99
N ALA A 20 39.20 -5.25 10.01
CA ALA A 20 37.98 -4.47 10.09
C ALA A 20 36.80 -5.45 10.11
N ALA A 21 36.12 -5.59 11.27
CA ALA A 21 34.89 -6.32 11.39
C ALA A 21 33.83 -5.63 10.51
N SER A 22 33.48 -6.27 9.39
CA SER A 22 32.42 -5.81 8.51
C SER A 22 31.09 -5.83 9.29
N LYS A 23 30.52 -4.64 9.47
CA LYS A 23 29.18 -4.47 10.04
C LYS A 23 28.20 -5.32 9.20
N PRO A 24 27.39 -6.21 9.83
CA PRO A 24 26.42 -7.00 9.06
C PRO A 24 25.53 -6.05 8.27
N ALA A 25 25.37 -6.33 6.97
CA ALA A 25 24.45 -5.60 6.12
C ALA A 25 23.03 -5.69 6.73
N PRO A 26 22.24 -4.62 6.73
CA PRO A 26 20.85 -4.69 7.20
C PRO A 26 20.13 -5.76 6.40
N THR A 27 19.61 -6.77 7.07
CA THR A 27 18.75 -7.80 6.48
C THR A 27 17.51 -7.06 6.01
N THR A 28 17.38 -6.82 4.71
CA THR A 28 16.14 -6.27 4.13
C THR A 28 15.09 -7.38 4.30
N THR A 29 14.33 -7.32 5.38
CA THR A 29 13.13 -8.14 5.53
C THR A 29 12.23 -7.77 4.36
N VAL A 30 11.99 -8.71 3.45
CA VAL A 30 11.03 -8.54 2.36
C VAL A 30 9.69 -8.22 3.02
N ALA A 31 9.17 -7.02 2.75
CA ALA A 31 7.92 -6.57 3.35
C ALA A 31 6.79 -7.47 2.87
N ASP A 32 6.13 -8.16 3.80
CA ASP A 32 5.00 -9.06 3.50
C ASP A 32 3.76 -8.21 3.19
N ALA A 33 3.22 -8.32 1.98
CA ALA A 33 2.02 -7.61 1.56
C ALA A 33 0.77 -7.94 2.41
N ARG A 34 0.79 -9.07 3.11
CA ARG A 34 -0.29 -9.48 4.00
C ARG A 34 -0.29 -8.77 5.36
N ASP A 35 0.83 -8.11 5.72
CA ASP A 35 0.90 -7.27 6.92
C ASP A 35 0.36 -5.87 6.58
N PRO A 36 -0.70 -5.39 7.26
CA PRO A 36 -1.25 -4.04 7.06
C PRO A 36 -0.18 -2.93 7.11
N ALA A 37 0.86 -3.11 7.94
CA ALA A 37 1.95 -2.14 8.06
C ALA A 37 2.69 -1.92 6.73
N THR A 38 2.74 -2.93 5.85
CA THR A 38 3.37 -2.80 4.53
C THR A 38 2.60 -1.83 3.64
N LEU A 39 1.27 -1.95 3.56
CA LEU A 39 0.44 -1.04 2.77
C LEU A 39 0.43 0.37 3.38
N ILE A 40 0.42 0.49 4.71
CA ILE A 40 0.55 1.79 5.41
C ILE A 40 1.86 2.48 5.02
N ALA A 41 2.98 1.74 4.98
CA ALA A 41 4.28 2.30 4.56
C ALA A 41 4.27 2.72 3.08
N VAL A 42 3.63 1.95 2.19
CA VAL A 42 3.44 2.31 0.77
C VAL A 42 2.65 3.62 0.65
N LEU A 43 1.53 3.74 1.37
CA LEU A 43 0.69 4.93 1.38
C LEU A 43 1.45 6.16 1.90
N ALA A 44 2.23 6.00 2.98
CA ALA A 44 3.07 7.06 3.50
C ALA A 44 4.11 7.53 2.47
N GLY A 45 4.73 6.60 1.74
CA GLY A 45 5.64 6.91 0.63
C GLY A 45 4.97 7.65 -0.55
N LEU A 46 3.64 7.57 -0.67
CA LEU A 46 2.82 8.31 -1.64
C LEU A 46 2.23 9.61 -1.06
N GLY A 47 2.64 10.01 0.15
CA GLY A 47 2.20 11.25 0.79
C GLY A 47 0.84 11.18 1.49
N ALA A 48 0.28 9.97 1.68
CA ALA A 48 -0.94 9.78 2.45
C ALA A 48 -0.64 9.57 3.95
N LYS A 49 -1.57 9.98 4.82
CA LYS A 49 -1.62 9.57 6.22
C LYS A 49 -2.51 8.34 6.35
N ALA A 50 -2.01 7.28 7.00
CA ALA A 50 -2.77 6.06 7.21
C ALA A 50 -2.61 5.60 8.66
N GLU A 51 -3.72 5.42 9.37
CA GLU A 51 -3.73 5.07 10.80
C GLU A 51 -4.69 3.90 11.04
N ILE A 52 -4.25 2.93 11.87
CA ILE A 52 -5.12 1.81 12.26
C ILE A 52 -6.24 2.34 13.16
N ALA A 53 -7.47 2.11 12.76
CA ALA A 53 -8.66 2.49 13.52
C ALA A 53 -8.77 1.68 14.82
N LYS A 54 -9.27 2.30 15.87
CA LYS A 54 -9.50 1.69 17.18
C LYS A 54 -11.00 1.74 17.53
N PRO A 55 -11.55 0.73 18.17
CA PRO A 55 -10.92 -0.51 18.67
C PRO A 55 -10.71 -1.55 17.56
N PRO A 56 -9.74 -2.47 17.73
CA PRO A 56 -9.51 -3.56 16.78
C PRO A 56 -10.66 -4.56 16.80
N THR A 57 -11.01 -5.10 15.64
CA THR A 57 -12.01 -6.18 15.50
C THR A 57 -11.31 -7.49 15.22
N PRO A 58 -11.64 -8.62 15.91
CA PRO A 58 -11.02 -9.91 15.63
C PRO A 58 -11.08 -10.31 14.16
N GLY A 59 -9.94 -10.76 13.60
CA GLY A 59 -9.82 -11.18 12.21
C GLY A 59 -9.88 -10.06 11.16
N LYS A 60 -9.98 -8.80 11.60
CA LYS A 60 -10.04 -7.63 10.71
C LYS A 60 -9.16 -6.51 11.24
N VAL A 61 -8.50 -5.80 10.33
CA VAL A 61 -7.78 -4.56 10.64
C VAL A 61 -8.36 -3.46 9.78
N GLN A 62 -8.84 -2.40 10.41
CA GLN A 62 -9.32 -1.20 9.73
C GLN A 62 -8.26 -0.12 9.76
N VAL A 63 -8.08 0.57 8.64
CA VAL A 63 -7.14 1.67 8.48
C VAL A 63 -7.87 2.85 7.86
N ASP A 64 -7.81 3.99 8.53
CA ASP A 64 -8.29 5.24 7.99
C ASP A 64 -7.17 5.93 7.22
N VAL A 65 -7.44 6.31 5.98
CA VAL A 65 -6.47 6.94 5.08
C VAL A 65 -6.93 8.34 4.73
N GLN A 66 -6.03 9.30 4.88
CA GLN A 66 -6.22 10.69 4.51
C GLN A 66 -5.23 11.08 3.42
N THR A 67 -5.73 11.68 2.34
CA THR A 67 -4.94 12.23 1.23
C THR A 67 -5.35 13.67 0.96
N PRO A 68 -4.58 14.46 0.21
CA PRO A 68 -5.01 15.80 -0.22
C PRO A 68 -6.30 15.79 -1.04
N GLY A 69 -6.62 14.69 -1.71
CA GLY A 69 -7.85 14.52 -2.52
C GLY A 69 -9.05 13.99 -1.76
N GLY A 70 -8.91 13.67 -0.47
CA GLY A 70 -9.98 13.11 0.37
C GLY A 70 -9.57 11.88 1.14
N GLY A 71 -10.49 11.37 1.97
CA GLY A 71 -10.28 10.19 2.81
C GLY A 71 -10.91 8.93 2.22
N PHE A 72 -10.36 7.77 2.60
CA PHE A 72 -10.94 6.47 2.34
C PHE A 72 -10.56 5.47 3.43
N GLY A 73 -11.31 4.39 3.53
CA GLY A 73 -11.03 3.30 4.46
C GLY A 73 -10.36 2.11 3.77
N LEU A 74 -9.51 1.41 4.53
CA LEU A 74 -9.05 0.08 4.19
C LEU A 74 -9.57 -0.89 5.24
N GLN A 75 -10.04 -2.04 4.80
CA GLN A 75 -10.37 -3.15 5.68
C GLN A 75 -9.58 -4.38 5.25
N PHE A 76 -8.62 -4.77 6.06
CA PHE A 76 -7.97 -6.07 5.91
C PHE A 76 -8.83 -7.15 6.53
N VAL A 77 -8.95 -8.28 5.86
CA VAL A 77 -9.85 -9.38 6.23
C VAL A 77 -9.11 -10.70 6.30
N GLU A 78 -9.68 -11.62 7.09
CA GLU A 78 -9.10 -12.94 7.34
C GLU A 78 -7.65 -12.84 7.80
N CYS A 79 -7.41 -11.92 8.74
CA CYS A 79 -6.13 -11.77 9.40
C CYS A 79 -5.97 -12.82 10.50
N ASP A 80 -4.73 -13.14 10.85
CA ASP A 80 -4.43 -13.96 12.02
C ASP A 80 -4.78 -13.24 13.35
N ALA A 81 -4.59 -13.92 14.47
CA ALA A 81 -4.92 -13.37 15.79
C ALA A 81 -4.09 -12.13 16.16
N THR A 82 -2.98 -11.89 15.49
CA THR A 82 -2.12 -10.71 15.69
C THR A 82 -2.49 -9.54 14.78
N GLY A 83 -3.51 -9.70 13.92
CA GLY A 83 -3.89 -8.70 12.93
C GLY A 83 -2.94 -8.63 11.74
N LYS A 84 -2.15 -9.67 11.52
CA LYS A 84 -1.22 -9.83 10.39
C LYS A 84 -1.64 -11.00 9.52
N VAL A 85 -0.85 -11.29 8.51
CA VAL A 85 -1.09 -12.41 7.58
C VAL A 85 -2.52 -12.40 7.03
N CYS A 86 -3.02 -11.21 6.68
CA CYS A 86 -4.36 -11.02 6.13
C CYS A 86 -4.46 -11.59 4.71
N ARG A 87 -5.63 -12.12 4.32
CA ARG A 87 -5.85 -12.74 3.01
C ARG A 87 -6.45 -11.79 1.99
N GLY A 88 -6.97 -10.65 2.42
CA GLY A 88 -7.51 -9.65 1.52
C GLY A 88 -7.52 -8.25 2.12
N VAL A 89 -7.63 -7.27 1.24
CA VAL A 89 -7.84 -5.87 1.60
C VAL A 89 -8.97 -5.30 0.74
N VAL A 90 -9.85 -4.56 1.38
CA VAL A 90 -10.95 -3.82 0.75
C VAL A 90 -10.69 -2.33 0.92
N PHE A 91 -10.64 -1.62 -0.18
CA PHE A 91 -10.63 -0.16 -0.24
C PHE A 91 -12.07 0.31 -0.35
N SER A 92 -12.47 1.31 0.41
CA SER A 92 -13.84 1.82 0.38
C SER A 92 -13.92 3.31 0.73
N THR A 93 -14.87 3.99 0.09
CA THR A 93 -15.22 5.37 0.44
C THR A 93 -16.68 5.64 0.09
N ALA A 94 -17.31 6.56 0.81
CA ALA A 94 -18.61 7.11 0.47
C ALA A 94 -18.44 8.55 -0.04
N PHE A 95 -19.21 8.92 -1.06
CA PHE A 95 -19.21 10.26 -1.61
C PHE A 95 -20.37 11.06 -1.00
N ASP A 96 -20.08 12.25 -0.52
CA ASP A 96 -21.10 13.15 0.01
C ASP A 96 -21.86 13.86 -1.13
N ARG A 97 -22.50 13.03 -1.97
CA ARG A 97 -23.31 13.46 -3.11
C ARG A 97 -24.56 12.60 -3.17
N LYS A 98 -25.65 13.16 -3.63
CA LYS A 98 -26.91 12.46 -3.85
C LYS A 98 -27.31 12.59 -5.31
N GLY A 99 -28.21 11.73 -5.79
CA GLY A 99 -28.83 11.85 -7.10
C GLY A 99 -28.53 10.70 -8.06
N ALA A 100 -27.52 9.86 -7.81
CA ALA A 100 -27.35 8.63 -8.59
C ALA A 100 -28.46 7.64 -8.22
N THR A 101 -29.10 7.06 -9.23
CA THR A 101 -30.10 5.99 -9.06
C THR A 101 -29.44 4.61 -9.06
N LEU A 102 -30.12 3.59 -8.51
CA LEU A 102 -29.65 2.20 -8.58
C LEU A 102 -29.39 1.74 -10.02
N THR A 103 -30.25 2.14 -10.97
CA THR A 103 -30.06 1.82 -12.39
C THR A 103 -28.78 2.42 -12.95
N GLN A 104 -28.45 3.67 -12.59
CA GLN A 104 -27.21 4.33 -13.01
C GLN A 104 -25.99 3.70 -12.36
N VAL A 105 -26.04 3.36 -11.06
CA VAL A 105 -24.96 2.65 -10.37
C VAL A 105 -24.72 1.27 -11.01
N ASN A 106 -25.77 0.55 -11.34
CA ASN A 106 -25.66 -0.72 -12.07
C ASN A 106 -25.05 -0.53 -13.48
N ALA A 107 -25.37 0.58 -14.16
CA ALA A 107 -24.76 0.92 -15.44
C ALA A 107 -23.26 1.24 -15.29
N PHE A 108 -22.86 1.97 -14.26
CA PHE A 108 -21.46 2.17 -13.90
C PHE A 108 -20.75 0.84 -13.68
N ASN A 109 -21.33 -0.06 -12.87
CA ASN A 109 -20.75 -1.37 -12.54
C ASN A 109 -20.55 -2.28 -13.77
N ARG A 110 -21.38 -2.15 -14.79
CA ARG A 110 -21.19 -2.90 -16.06
C ARG A 110 -20.00 -2.39 -16.88
N ARG A 111 -19.59 -1.15 -16.70
CA ARG A 111 -18.46 -0.53 -17.40
C ARG A 111 -17.15 -0.68 -16.65
N SER A 112 -17.21 -0.67 -15.31
CA SER A 112 -16.01 -0.81 -14.48
C SER A 112 -15.56 -2.28 -14.43
N ALA A 113 -14.29 -2.52 -14.76
CA ALA A 113 -13.72 -3.87 -14.71
C ALA A 113 -13.48 -4.35 -13.28
N VAL A 114 -13.03 -3.46 -12.39
CA VAL A 114 -12.48 -3.85 -11.08
C VAL A 114 -13.19 -3.21 -9.89
N CYS A 115 -13.76 -2.02 -10.05
CA CYS A 115 -14.41 -1.29 -8.96
C CYS A 115 -15.91 -1.48 -8.98
N ARG A 116 -16.53 -1.42 -7.82
CA ARG A 116 -17.98 -1.55 -7.69
C ARG A 116 -18.55 -0.39 -6.91
N GLY A 117 -19.54 0.28 -7.51
CA GLY A 117 -20.37 1.26 -6.85
C GLY A 117 -21.59 0.62 -6.19
N TYR A 118 -22.06 1.20 -5.11
CA TYR A 118 -23.34 0.86 -4.49
C TYR A 118 -23.94 2.11 -3.83
N LEU A 119 -25.21 2.06 -3.49
CA LEU A 119 -25.84 3.06 -2.65
C LEU A 119 -25.90 2.52 -1.23
N GLY A 120 -25.40 3.29 -0.25
CA GLY A 120 -25.57 2.99 1.15
C GLY A 120 -27.03 3.14 1.61
N ASP A 121 -27.31 2.79 2.86
CA ASP A 121 -28.66 2.90 3.45
C ASP A 121 -29.20 4.34 3.44
N ASP A 122 -28.30 5.32 3.44
CA ASP A 122 -28.60 6.75 3.34
C ASP A 122 -28.63 7.26 1.88
N PHE A 123 -28.62 6.35 0.90
CA PHE A 123 -28.57 6.64 -0.53
C PHE A 123 -27.31 7.40 -0.98
N ARG A 124 -26.25 7.43 -0.20
CA ARG A 124 -24.96 7.97 -0.65
C ARG A 124 -24.24 6.98 -1.55
N PRO A 125 -23.78 7.45 -2.72
CA PRO A 125 -22.94 6.63 -3.57
C PRO A 125 -21.65 6.25 -2.85
N SER A 126 -21.36 4.97 -2.85
CA SER A 126 -20.18 4.38 -2.22
C SER A 126 -19.43 3.53 -3.24
N LEU A 127 -18.12 3.49 -3.09
CA LEU A 127 -17.23 2.76 -3.99
C LEU A 127 -16.40 1.76 -3.20
N VAL A 128 -16.20 0.58 -3.77
CA VAL A 128 -15.30 -0.45 -3.22
C VAL A 128 -14.40 -1.01 -4.31
N TYR A 129 -13.21 -1.39 -3.88
CA TYR A 129 -12.25 -2.20 -4.61
C TYR A 129 -11.65 -3.23 -3.67
N SER A 130 -11.50 -4.48 -4.09
CA SER A 130 -10.95 -5.54 -3.26
C SER A 130 -9.79 -6.24 -3.95
N ALA A 131 -8.74 -6.55 -3.19
CA ALA A 131 -7.60 -7.31 -3.66
C ALA A 131 -7.31 -8.48 -2.72
N LEU A 132 -6.95 -9.62 -3.30
CA LEU A 132 -6.41 -10.76 -2.55
C LEU A 132 -4.93 -10.51 -2.24
N LEU A 133 -4.53 -10.85 -1.03
CA LEU A 133 -3.16 -10.76 -0.57
C LEU A 133 -2.53 -12.15 -0.52
N SER A 134 -1.31 -12.26 -1.02
CA SER A 134 -0.55 -13.51 -1.00
C SER A 134 0.89 -13.26 -0.58
N PRO A 135 1.61 -14.29 -0.11
CA PRO A 135 3.02 -14.14 0.27
C PRO A 135 3.96 -13.84 -0.93
N ARG A 136 3.44 -13.89 -2.16
CA ARG A 136 4.21 -13.57 -3.38
C ARG A 136 4.15 -12.08 -3.74
N LEU A 137 3.16 -11.36 -3.21
CA LEU A 137 3.02 -9.92 -3.44
C LEU A 137 4.06 -9.17 -2.62
N ASN A 138 4.56 -8.10 -3.20
CA ASN A 138 5.54 -7.20 -2.60
C ASN A 138 4.98 -5.75 -2.51
N ALA A 139 5.80 -4.83 -2.02
CA ALA A 139 5.38 -3.42 -1.87
C ALA A 139 5.05 -2.74 -3.21
N GLU A 140 5.69 -3.14 -4.32
CA GLU A 140 5.39 -2.57 -5.64
C GLU A 140 4.04 -3.06 -6.17
N ASP A 141 3.69 -4.33 -5.92
CA ASP A 141 2.36 -4.84 -6.25
C ASP A 141 1.27 -4.10 -5.45
N LEU A 142 1.53 -3.81 -4.16
CA LEU A 142 0.61 -2.99 -3.37
C LEU A 142 0.46 -1.57 -3.91
N LYS A 143 1.53 -0.98 -4.43
CA LYS A 143 1.51 0.32 -5.10
C LYS A 143 0.61 0.31 -6.35
N GLN A 144 0.66 -0.78 -7.12
CA GLN A 144 -0.25 -0.95 -8.26
C GLN A 144 -1.71 -1.01 -7.81
N HIS A 145 -2.04 -1.72 -6.71
CA HIS A 145 -3.39 -1.71 -6.14
C HIS A 145 -3.84 -0.32 -5.70
N VAL A 146 -2.94 0.48 -5.11
CA VAL A 146 -3.24 1.88 -4.79
C VAL A 146 -3.49 2.70 -6.07
N GLY A 147 -2.72 2.49 -7.13
CA GLY A 147 -2.92 3.14 -8.43
C GLY A 147 -4.27 2.79 -9.05
N VAL A 148 -4.67 1.51 -9.01
CA VAL A 148 -6.01 1.06 -9.45
C VAL A 148 -7.10 1.77 -8.65
N TRP A 149 -6.96 1.82 -7.31
CA TRP A 149 -7.90 2.52 -6.44
C TRP A 149 -8.02 4.00 -6.79
N GLN A 150 -6.92 4.69 -7.05
CA GLN A 150 -6.93 6.10 -7.46
C GLN A 150 -7.67 6.30 -8.79
N GLY A 151 -7.46 5.42 -9.76
CA GLY A 151 -8.24 5.42 -11.00
C GLY A 151 -9.74 5.26 -10.76
N CYS A 152 -10.11 4.29 -9.89
CA CYS A 152 -11.51 4.07 -9.49
C CYS A 152 -12.15 5.30 -8.84
N LEU A 153 -11.40 5.99 -7.96
CA LEU A 153 -11.87 7.22 -7.31
C LEU A 153 -12.13 8.32 -8.35
N GLY A 154 -11.24 8.49 -9.32
CA GLY A 154 -11.42 9.46 -10.42
C GLY A 154 -12.66 9.18 -11.24
N ASP A 155 -12.82 7.96 -11.72
CA ASP A 155 -13.96 7.52 -12.51
C ASP A 155 -15.29 7.65 -11.76
N PHE A 156 -15.33 7.20 -10.51
CA PHE A 156 -16.54 7.26 -9.71
C PHE A 156 -16.89 8.69 -9.27
N SER A 157 -15.87 9.54 -9.05
CA SER A 157 -16.09 10.96 -8.79
C SER A 157 -16.73 11.66 -9.99
N ALA A 158 -16.25 11.37 -11.21
CA ALA A 158 -16.86 11.87 -12.45
C ALA A 158 -18.30 11.37 -12.60
N PHE A 159 -18.52 10.06 -12.40
CA PHE A 159 -19.86 9.48 -12.41
C PHE A 159 -20.80 10.14 -11.40
N THR A 160 -20.39 10.32 -10.14
CA THR A 160 -21.27 10.91 -9.11
C THR A 160 -21.51 12.40 -9.27
N THR A 161 -20.71 13.09 -10.09
CA THR A 161 -20.90 14.51 -10.42
C THR A 161 -22.09 14.69 -11.37
N ASP A 162 -22.14 13.92 -12.45
CA ASP A 162 -23.25 13.86 -13.39
C ASP A 162 -23.37 12.43 -13.95
N PRO A 163 -24.18 11.57 -13.29
CA PRO A 163 -24.33 10.18 -13.70
C PRO A 163 -24.83 10.03 -15.13
N THR A 164 -25.70 10.92 -15.60
CA THR A 164 -26.30 10.85 -16.94
C THR A 164 -25.26 11.21 -18.00
N ALA A 165 -24.57 12.35 -17.85
CA ALA A 165 -23.52 12.75 -18.79
C ALA A 165 -22.38 11.72 -18.85
N TYR A 166 -21.94 11.19 -17.70
CA TYR A 166 -20.91 10.15 -17.62
C TYR A 166 -21.30 8.90 -18.43
N LEU A 167 -22.54 8.43 -18.26
CA LEU A 167 -23.02 7.23 -18.94
C LEU A 167 -23.17 7.45 -20.44
N LEU A 168 -23.59 8.62 -20.90
CA LEU A 168 -23.70 8.93 -22.33
C LEU A 168 -22.31 9.09 -23.01
N ALA A 169 -21.31 9.62 -22.31
CA ALA A 169 -19.97 9.81 -22.86
C ALA A 169 -19.28 8.48 -23.24
N GLY A 170 -19.59 7.38 -22.57
CA GLY A 170 -19.01 6.06 -22.84
C GLY A 170 -19.75 5.23 -23.92
N GLU A 171 -20.76 5.76 -24.58
CA GLU A 171 -21.51 5.10 -25.67
C GLU A 171 -21.00 5.50 -27.07
N ARG A 172 -19.95 6.33 -27.14
CA ARG A 172 -19.35 6.82 -28.40
C ARG A 172 -18.09 6.07 -28.78
#